data_71080def72ed143568af6a83a877234a
#
_entry.id   71080def72ed143568af6a83a877234a
#
_cell.length_a   1.000
_cell.length_b   1.000
_cell.length_c   1.000
_cell.angle_alpha   90.00
_cell.angle_beta   90.00
_cell.angle_gamma   90.00
#
_symmetry.space_group_name_H-M   'P 1'
#
loop_
_entity.id
_entity.type
_entity.pdbx_description
1 polymer ?
#
loop_
_entity_poly.entity_id
_entity_poly.type
_entity_poly.pdbx_seq_one_letter_code
_entity_poly.pdbx_strand_id
1 'polypeptide(L)'
;TVILRDDDEDSAAPKGVSGYVPVLTRIRGHDAPPSHAIPITRSVFRKVITERAAVVAADAPAEVGRSESLMGAQIRSTLGIPLWKGDDILGVIQVDNRAAAGVLTAADLDVMAVLAQNASLAVANARVTRRLRAAEERLRKENAFLKGKEQERRTGARKDGAPLILGESAPIKELLSQLEKVVNTRVTVLVEGETGVGKELVAASVHYRSNRRERLFVGQNCAAMPETLLESELFGHRKGAFTGAHDDKRGLFEVADGGTLFLDEVTEMPLSLQSKLLRVLQEGEIRPIGATHEKRVNVRIVAATNRNLEKEVAEGRFREDLYYRLKVFPLRVPPLRERRDDIPLLGNHFLQRFSTEFGKPVSGFSQQAMELLQSYEWPGNVRELQNEVQRLVIQVDAGGFVTPDLLSPRLRQVEGMLDRVRPAKGTLKERMDQVERWMLIEALREHGNNKTACAKTLGITREGLHKKLRAYGL
;
A
#
# COMPACT_ATOMS: atom_id res chain seq x y z
N THR A 1 28.76 5.98 39.75
CA THR A 1 27.54 6.18 38.93
C THR A 1 27.92 6.64 37.55
N VAL A 2 27.34 6.06 36.52
CA VAL A 2 27.42 6.51 35.13
C VAL A 2 26.07 7.11 34.76
N ILE A 3 26.13 8.34 34.27
CA ILE A 3 24.98 9.14 33.90
C ILE A 3 25.10 9.43 32.39
N LEU A 4 24.12 9.05 31.59
CA LEU A 4 24.15 9.26 30.14
C LEU A 4 23.03 10.20 29.71
N ARG A 5 23.26 10.95 28.63
CA ARG A 5 22.22 11.75 27.96
C ARG A 5 21.19 10.79 27.36
N ASP A 6 19.93 11.07 27.66
CA ASP A 6 18.81 10.34 27.07
C ASP A 6 18.61 10.85 25.63
N ASP A 7 18.85 9.99 24.65
CA ASP A 7 18.66 10.33 23.22
C ASP A 7 17.29 9.86 22.70
N ASP A 8 16.48 9.19 23.53
CA ASP A 8 15.14 8.70 23.15
C ASP A 8 14.08 9.75 23.52
N GLU A 9 13.49 10.41 22.52
CA GLU A 9 12.34 11.32 22.67
C GLU A 9 11.07 10.64 23.25
N ASP A 10 11.00 9.29 23.21
CA ASP A 10 9.89 8.45 23.66
C ASP A 10 10.09 7.82 25.06
N SER A 11 11.14 8.16 25.77
CA SER A 11 11.41 7.57 27.08
C SER A 11 10.44 8.11 28.15
N ALA A 12 9.55 7.24 28.66
CA ALA A 12 8.65 7.53 29.80
C ALA A 12 9.37 7.57 31.16
N ALA A 13 10.71 7.56 31.18
CA ALA A 13 11.49 7.70 32.40
C ALA A 13 11.39 9.13 32.95
N PRO A 14 11.31 9.33 34.29
CA PRO A 14 11.28 10.64 34.90
C PRO A 14 12.52 11.42 34.46
N LYS A 15 12.32 12.52 33.72
CA LYS A 15 13.38 13.36 33.18
C LYS A 15 14.27 13.84 34.35
N GLY A 16 15.42 13.18 34.50
CA GLY A 16 16.50 13.65 35.36
C GLY A 16 16.97 15.04 34.94
N VAL A 17 17.91 15.64 35.65
CA VAL A 17 18.39 16.99 35.40
C VAL A 17 18.72 17.15 33.90
N SER A 18 17.90 17.90 33.16
CA SER A 18 18.18 18.33 31.77
C SER A 18 18.46 17.20 30.74
N GLY A 19 17.66 16.12 30.74
CA GLY A 19 17.79 15.08 29.70
C GLY A 19 18.93 14.07 29.91
N TYR A 20 19.44 13.93 31.12
CA TYR A 20 20.43 12.94 31.51
C TYR A 20 19.84 11.96 32.55
N VAL A 21 20.10 10.67 32.39
CA VAL A 21 19.59 9.60 33.27
C VAL A 21 20.74 8.75 33.82
N PRO A 22 20.69 8.30 35.09
CA PRO A 22 21.66 7.34 35.63
C PRO A 22 21.41 5.95 35.00
N VAL A 23 22.44 5.40 34.38
CA VAL A 23 22.36 4.11 33.68
C VAL A 23 22.97 2.98 34.50
N LEU A 24 24.03 3.28 35.26
CA LEU A 24 24.74 2.31 36.07
C LEU A 24 25.23 2.94 37.37
N THR A 25 24.95 2.28 38.48
CA THR A 25 25.52 2.61 39.80
C THR A 25 26.09 1.39 40.44
N ARG A 26 27.31 1.46 40.98
CA ARG A 26 27.96 0.39 41.72
C ARG A 26 28.47 0.90 43.04
N ILE A 27 28.27 0.12 44.11
CA ILE A 27 28.74 0.46 45.46
C ILE A 27 29.75 -0.63 45.86
N ARG A 28 30.87 -0.21 46.43
CA ARG A 28 31.91 -1.14 46.92
C ARG A 28 31.33 -2.02 48.06
N GLY A 29 31.46 -3.33 47.95
CA GLY A 29 31.01 -4.28 48.98
C GLY A 29 29.56 -4.80 48.81
N HIS A 30 28.87 -4.45 47.75
CA HIS A 30 27.54 -4.97 47.45
C HIS A 30 27.51 -5.56 46.02
N ASP A 31 27.18 -6.84 45.92
CA ASP A 31 27.15 -7.57 44.64
C ASP A 31 25.83 -7.41 43.87
N ALA A 32 24.80 -6.84 44.47
CA ALA A 32 23.52 -6.60 43.80
C ALA A 32 23.37 -5.12 43.36
N PRO A 33 22.81 -4.84 42.19
CA PRO A 33 22.44 -3.49 41.83
C PRO A 33 21.39 -2.99 42.81
N PRO A 34 21.53 -1.78 43.38
CA PRO A 34 20.55 -1.25 44.30
C PRO A 34 19.23 -1.05 43.57
N SER A 35 18.14 -1.58 44.10
CA SER A 35 16.80 -1.45 43.59
C SER A 35 16.23 -0.01 43.70
N HIS A 36 16.97 0.91 44.30
CA HIS A 36 16.57 2.30 44.48
C HIS A 36 17.62 3.23 43.86
N ALA A 37 17.16 4.23 43.15
CA ALA A 37 18.01 5.27 42.56
C ALA A 37 18.87 5.93 43.63
N ILE A 38 20.18 5.73 43.58
CA ILE A 38 21.11 6.47 44.44
C ILE A 38 21.05 7.93 43.99
N PRO A 39 20.88 8.88 44.90
CA PRO A 39 20.78 10.28 44.54
C PRO A 39 22.07 10.73 43.85
N ILE A 40 21.95 11.17 42.62
CA ILE A 40 23.04 11.79 41.87
C ILE A 40 23.37 13.10 42.60
N THR A 41 24.67 13.35 42.80
CA THR A 41 25.13 14.65 43.32
C THR A 41 24.93 15.70 42.23
N ARG A 42 23.72 16.27 42.18
CA ARG A 42 23.30 17.19 41.12
C ARG A 42 24.21 18.41 40.95
N SER A 43 24.86 18.87 42.04
CA SER A 43 25.80 19.99 42.03
C SER A 43 27.06 19.66 41.25
N VAL A 44 27.69 18.51 41.49
CA VAL A 44 28.87 18.05 40.77
C VAL A 44 28.57 17.77 39.30
N PHE A 45 27.49 17.05 39.03
CA PHE A 45 27.04 16.78 37.66
C PHE A 45 26.83 18.09 36.89
N ARG A 46 26.09 19.05 37.46
CA ARG A 46 25.84 20.34 36.82
C ARG A 46 27.13 21.10 36.55
N LYS A 47 28.09 21.08 37.50
CA LYS A 47 29.39 21.75 37.36
C LYS A 47 30.18 21.14 36.19
N VAL A 48 30.26 19.80 36.08
CA VAL A 48 30.92 19.11 34.95
C VAL A 48 30.30 19.50 33.61
N ILE A 49 28.98 19.54 33.52
CA ILE A 49 28.25 19.90 32.26
C ILE A 49 28.49 21.39 31.91
N THR A 50 28.42 22.29 32.90
CA THR A 50 28.52 23.74 32.66
C THR A 50 29.95 24.15 32.33
N GLU A 51 30.93 23.66 33.09
CA GLU A 51 32.37 23.98 32.90
C GLU A 51 32.99 23.18 31.77
N ARG A 52 32.27 22.12 31.29
CA ARG A 52 32.76 21.20 30.26
C ARG A 52 34.14 20.62 30.63
N ALA A 53 34.37 20.36 31.89
CA ALA A 53 35.64 19.90 32.44
C ALA A 53 35.41 18.86 33.54
N ALA A 54 36.47 18.10 33.84
CA ALA A 54 36.46 17.21 34.98
C ALA A 54 36.52 18.05 36.27
N VAL A 55 35.78 17.59 37.29
CA VAL A 55 35.68 18.26 38.60
C VAL A 55 36.14 17.29 39.67
N VAL A 56 37.10 17.70 40.48
CA VAL A 56 37.50 16.97 41.70
C VAL A 56 37.22 17.89 42.89
N ALA A 57 36.62 17.33 43.92
CA ALA A 57 36.45 18.01 45.20
C ALA A 57 36.91 17.06 46.31
N ALA A 58 38.09 17.39 46.88
CA ALA A 58 38.70 16.63 47.95
C ALA A 58 37.92 16.74 49.26
N ASP A 59 37.37 17.95 49.51
CA ASP A 59 36.36 18.19 50.56
C ASP A 59 35.07 18.71 49.87
N ALA A 60 34.20 17.80 49.49
CA ALA A 60 33.00 18.10 48.72
C ALA A 60 32.07 19.14 49.38
N PRO A 61 31.80 19.15 50.68
CA PRO A 61 31.03 20.18 51.35
C PRO A 61 31.67 21.55 51.35
N ALA A 62 33.02 21.67 51.38
CA ALA A 62 33.75 22.93 51.38
C ALA A 62 33.90 23.51 49.99
N GLU A 63 34.18 22.67 48.95
CA GLU A 63 34.58 23.11 47.62
C GLU A 63 33.41 23.22 46.64
N VAL A 64 32.37 22.40 46.78
CA VAL A 64 31.19 22.38 45.87
C VAL A 64 29.97 23.07 46.49
N GLY A 65 30.04 23.41 47.78
CA GLY A 65 29.00 24.04 48.55
C GLY A 65 28.06 23.01 49.23
N ARG A 66 27.40 23.44 50.32
CA ARG A 66 26.45 22.62 51.09
C ARG A 66 25.13 22.49 50.36
N SER A 67 25.06 21.63 49.34
CA SER A 67 23.82 21.28 48.66
C SER A 67 23.08 20.16 49.40
N GLU A 68 21.73 20.16 49.37
CA GLU A 68 20.93 19.11 49.98
C GLU A 68 21.29 17.70 49.45
N SER A 69 21.71 17.59 48.16
CA SER A 69 22.13 16.33 47.53
C SER A 69 23.45 15.81 48.08
N LEU A 70 24.39 16.69 48.44
CA LEU A 70 25.65 16.31 49.08
C LEU A 70 25.51 15.92 50.55
N MET A 71 24.70 16.72 51.30
CA MET A 71 24.46 16.47 52.73
C MET A 71 23.61 15.22 52.95
N GLY A 72 22.53 15.02 52.15
CA GLY A 72 21.69 13.84 52.22
C GLY A 72 22.41 12.54 51.83
N ALA A 73 23.39 12.58 50.96
CA ALA A 73 24.20 11.43 50.53
C ALA A 73 25.45 11.21 51.36
N GLN A 74 25.77 12.09 52.33
CA GLN A 74 26.96 12.03 53.20
C GLN A 74 28.30 11.93 52.45
N ILE A 75 28.38 12.60 51.25
CA ILE A 75 29.58 12.55 50.41
C ILE A 75 30.65 13.46 50.97
N ARG A 76 31.85 12.91 51.19
CA ARG A 76 33.04 13.60 51.76
C ARG A 76 34.02 14.02 50.65
N SER A 77 34.26 13.19 49.64
CA SER A 77 35.00 13.59 48.44
C SER A 77 34.33 13.04 47.21
N THR A 78 34.45 13.76 46.08
CA THR A 78 33.81 13.41 44.83
C THR A 78 34.62 13.77 43.61
N LEU A 79 34.45 13.04 42.52
CA LEU A 79 35.10 13.26 41.25
C LEU A 79 34.07 13.04 40.14
N GLY A 80 33.93 14.00 39.25
CA GLY A 80 33.03 13.93 38.08
C GLY A 80 33.85 14.15 36.79
N ILE A 81 33.68 13.23 35.82
CA ILE A 81 34.38 13.31 34.54
C ILE A 81 33.39 13.20 33.39
N PRO A 82 33.46 14.13 32.39
CA PRO A 82 32.60 14.05 31.22
C PRO A 82 33.05 12.96 30.27
N LEU A 83 32.04 12.30 29.64
CA LEU A 83 32.20 11.35 28.53
C LEU A 83 32.03 12.12 27.22
N TRP A 84 33.04 12.15 26.39
CA TRP A 84 33.10 12.98 25.18
C TRP A 84 32.82 12.18 23.90
N LYS A 85 32.17 12.84 22.93
CA LYS A 85 32.16 12.45 21.51
C LYS A 85 32.40 13.70 20.67
N GLY A 86 33.63 13.90 20.17
CA GLY A 86 34.02 15.18 19.62
C GLY A 86 33.87 16.27 20.67
N ASP A 87 33.11 17.32 20.34
CA ASP A 87 32.79 18.42 21.25
C ASP A 87 31.56 18.19 22.13
N ASP A 88 30.81 17.11 21.91
CA ASP A 88 29.57 16.81 22.66
C ASP A 88 29.80 15.94 23.89
N ILE A 89 29.12 16.26 25.00
CA ILE A 89 29.12 15.44 26.21
C ILE A 89 28.02 14.39 26.13
N LEU A 90 28.41 13.10 26.05
CA LEU A 90 27.52 11.95 26.05
C LEU A 90 26.96 11.62 27.43
N GLY A 91 27.69 11.96 28.47
CA GLY A 91 27.37 11.64 29.84
C GLY A 91 28.44 12.05 30.82
N VAL A 92 28.32 11.62 32.06
CA VAL A 92 29.27 11.88 33.15
C VAL A 92 29.50 10.58 33.93
N ILE A 93 30.77 10.29 34.25
CA ILE A 93 31.11 9.32 35.28
C ILE A 93 31.35 10.06 36.58
N GLN A 94 30.62 9.69 37.62
CA GLN A 94 30.78 10.27 38.96
C GLN A 94 31.20 9.21 39.94
N VAL A 95 32.24 9.50 40.70
CA VAL A 95 32.79 8.68 41.79
C VAL A 95 32.70 9.44 43.11
N ASP A 96 32.03 8.83 44.08
CA ASP A 96 31.78 9.44 45.39
C ASP A 96 32.39 8.62 46.50
N ASN A 97 33.02 9.29 47.46
CA ASN A 97 33.50 8.68 48.70
C ASN A 97 32.75 9.29 49.90
N ARG A 98 32.27 8.42 50.80
CA ARG A 98 31.49 8.79 51.97
C ARG A 98 32.27 8.66 53.28
N ALA A 99 33.39 7.95 53.26
CA ALA A 99 34.14 7.62 54.47
C ALA A 99 35.02 8.77 54.98
N ALA A 100 35.75 9.43 54.08
CA ALA A 100 36.68 10.49 54.44
C ALA A 100 36.85 11.56 53.38
N ALA A 101 37.19 12.78 53.77
CA ALA A 101 37.65 13.81 52.85
C ALA A 101 39.11 13.55 52.42
N GLY A 102 39.51 14.03 51.27
CA GLY A 102 40.89 13.90 50.77
C GLY A 102 41.23 12.55 50.14
N VAL A 103 40.26 11.65 50.01
CA VAL A 103 40.47 10.31 49.39
C VAL A 103 40.56 10.40 47.85
N LEU A 104 39.79 11.29 47.22
CA LEU A 104 39.87 11.54 45.79
C LEU A 104 40.68 12.80 45.54
N THR A 105 41.73 12.67 44.74
CA THR A 105 42.74 13.71 44.52
C THR A 105 42.91 14.03 43.02
N ALA A 106 43.67 15.04 42.70
CA ALA A 106 44.01 15.36 41.29
C ALA A 106 44.78 14.23 40.59
N ALA A 107 45.55 13.40 41.32
CA ALA A 107 46.24 12.24 40.74
C ALA A 107 45.27 11.16 40.26
N ASP A 108 44.10 11.00 40.94
CA ASP A 108 43.08 10.04 40.55
C ASP A 108 42.36 10.51 39.26
N LEU A 109 42.39 11.78 38.96
CA LEU A 109 41.78 12.36 37.77
C LEU A 109 42.45 11.84 36.50
N ASP A 110 43.75 11.70 36.46
CA ASP A 110 44.50 11.22 35.29
C ASP A 110 44.12 9.76 34.95
N VAL A 111 44.06 8.94 35.97
CA VAL A 111 43.65 7.52 35.83
C VAL A 111 42.21 7.44 35.35
N MET A 112 41.32 8.21 35.95
CA MET A 112 39.90 8.23 35.60
C MET A 112 39.63 8.86 34.22
N ALA A 113 40.49 9.79 33.76
CA ALA A 113 40.40 10.38 32.41
C ALA A 113 40.61 9.30 31.33
N VAL A 114 41.57 8.40 31.50
CA VAL A 114 41.82 7.29 30.59
C VAL A 114 40.60 6.33 30.57
N LEU A 115 40.03 6.01 31.76
CA LEU A 115 38.84 5.22 31.85
C LEU A 115 37.61 5.86 31.20
N ALA A 116 37.46 7.19 31.40
CA ALA A 116 36.37 7.94 30.79
C ALA A 116 36.49 8.01 29.26
N GLN A 117 37.72 8.10 28.72
CA GLN A 117 37.92 8.02 27.27
C GLN A 117 37.50 6.69 26.69
N ASN A 118 37.88 5.56 27.30
CA ASN A 118 37.45 4.24 26.89
C ASN A 118 35.93 4.06 27.03
N ALA A 119 35.35 4.54 28.12
CA ALA A 119 33.91 4.50 28.36
C ALA A 119 33.17 5.37 27.31
N SER A 120 33.70 6.53 26.93
CA SER A 120 33.14 7.38 25.87
C SER A 120 33.07 6.65 24.55
N LEU A 121 34.14 5.96 24.17
CA LEU A 121 34.22 5.17 22.95
C LEU A 121 33.19 4.00 22.99
N ALA A 122 33.13 3.29 24.11
CA ALA A 122 32.20 2.17 24.31
C ALA A 122 30.74 2.64 24.20
N VAL A 123 30.37 3.73 24.84
CA VAL A 123 29.03 4.34 24.76
C VAL A 123 28.69 4.79 23.34
N ALA A 124 29.63 5.47 22.68
CA ALA A 124 29.43 5.91 21.29
C ALA A 124 29.20 4.74 20.34
N ASN A 125 30.00 3.67 20.44
CA ASN A 125 29.85 2.45 19.63
C ASN A 125 28.54 1.72 19.93
N ALA A 126 28.14 1.59 21.20
CA ALA A 126 26.89 0.98 21.58
C ALA A 126 25.68 1.73 20.98
N ARG A 127 25.70 3.07 20.96
CA ARG A 127 24.65 3.88 20.33
C ARG A 127 24.58 3.69 18.82
N VAL A 128 25.71 3.68 18.13
CA VAL A 128 25.79 3.44 16.68
C VAL A 128 25.25 2.05 16.36
N THR A 129 25.65 1.03 17.10
CA THR A 129 25.19 -0.35 16.90
C THR A 129 23.67 -0.48 17.14
N ARG A 130 23.14 0.18 18.18
CA ARG A 130 21.69 0.19 18.44
C ARG A 130 20.90 0.83 17.29
N ARG A 131 21.37 1.99 16.79
CA ARG A 131 20.75 2.67 15.65
C ARG A 131 20.81 1.82 14.38
N LEU A 132 21.94 1.18 14.11
CA LEU A 132 22.09 0.29 12.95
C LEU A 132 21.12 -0.90 13.04
N ARG A 133 21.03 -1.58 14.19
CA ARG A 133 20.10 -2.69 14.40
C ARG A 133 18.63 -2.26 14.24
N ALA A 134 18.25 -1.10 14.76
CA ALA A 134 16.91 -0.57 14.60
C ALA A 134 16.59 -0.27 13.12
N ALA A 135 17.53 0.29 12.37
CA ALA A 135 17.39 0.54 10.93
C ALA A 135 17.31 -0.76 10.13
N GLU A 136 18.14 -1.76 10.44
CA GLU A 136 18.08 -3.09 9.82
C GLU A 136 16.74 -3.80 10.09
N GLU A 137 16.24 -3.71 11.31
CA GLU A 137 14.96 -4.32 11.69
C GLU A 137 13.79 -3.65 10.98
N ARG A 138 13.83 -2.31 10.84
CA ARG A 138 12.85 -1.52 10.07
C ARG A 138 12.86 -1.94 8.59
N LEU A 139 14.03 -2.00 7.97
CA LEU A 139 14.20 -2.47 6.59
C LEU A 139 13.75 -3.93 6.42
N ARG A 140 14.03 -4.79 7.39
CA ARG A 140 13.60 -6.19 7.36
C ARG A 140 12.07 -6.33 7.42
N LYS A 141 11.39 -5.53 8.26
CA LYS A 141 9.92 -5.48 8.34
C LYS A 141 9.31 -4.95 7.04
N GLU A 142 9.88 -3.89 6.47
CA GLU A 142 9.44 -3.33 5.19
C GLU A 142 9.62 -4.32 4.04
N ASN A 143 10.79 -4.96 3.94
CA ASN A 143 11.04 -6.02 2.96
C ASN A 143 10.13 -7.25 3.14
N ALA A 144 9.82 -7.64 4.39
CA ALA A 144 8.92 -8.74 4.67
C ALA A 144 7.47 -8.39 4.25
N PHE A 145 7.03 -7.17 4.49
CA PHE A 145 5.73 -6.67 4.06
C PHE A 145 5.60 -6.64 2.53
N LEU A 146 6.62 -6.12 1.83
CA LEU A 146 6.64 -6.10 0.36
C LEU A 146 6.65 -7.51 -0.23
N LYS A 147 7.48 -8.41 0.33
CA LYS A 147 7.51 -9.83 -0.07
C LYS A 147 6.22 -10.57 0.24
N GLY A 148 5.55 -10.27 1.35
CA GLY A 148 4.26 -10.83 1.71
C GLY A 148 3.17 -10.45 0.71
N LYS A 149 3.06 -9.17 0.35
CA LYS A 149 2.17 -8.69 -0.73
C LYS A 149 2.47 -9.34 -2.08
N GLU A 150 3.74 -9.56 -2.38
CA GLU A 150 4.14 -10.22 -3.62
C GLU A 150 3.79 -11.71 -3.59
N GLN A 151 3.90 -12.36 -2.44
CA GLN A 151 3.54 -13.77 -2.26
C GLN A 151 2.03 -14.02 -2.29
N GLU A 152 1.22 -13.10 -1.75
CA GLU A 152 -0.24 -13.12 -1.90
C GLU A 152 -0.67 -12.98 -3.37
N ARG A 153 0.03 -12.19 -4.17
CA ARG A 153 -0.17 -12.09 -5.63
C ARG A 153 0.21 -13.38 -6.37
N ARG A 154 1.16 -14.16 -5.85
CA ARG A 154 1.61 -15.44 -6.41
C ARG A 154 0.73 -16.63 -6.02
N THR A 155 -0.09 -16.54 -4.95
CA THR A 155 -1.05 -17.57 -4.54
C THR A 155 -2.22 -17.65 -5.52
N GLY A 156 -2.08 -18.37 -6.56
CA GLY A 156 -2.98 -18.48 -7.73
C GLY A 156 -2.21 -18.49 -9.05
N ALA A 157 -0.88 -18.47 -8.95
CA ALA A 157 0.01 -18.42 -10.10
C ALA A 157 0.27 -19.82 -10.69
N ARG A 158 0.61 -19.84 -11.98
CA ARG A 158 1.18 -21.01 -12.66
C ARG A 158 2.53 -21.41 -12.03
N LYS A 159 3.06 -22.58 -12.42
CA LYS A 159 4.40 -23.08 -12.00
C LYS A 159 5.54 -22.08 -12.23
N ASP A 160 5.36 -21.13 -13.15
CA ASP A 160 6.28 -20.04 -13.49
C ASP A 160 6.10 -18.76 -12.66
N GLY A 161 5.20 -18.77 -11.68
CA GLY A 161 4.92 -17.62 -10.81
C GLY A 161 4.06 -16.54 -11.44
N ALA A 162 3.65 -16.67 -12.71
CA ALA A 162 2.79 -15.71 -13.36
C ALA A 162 1.32 -15.90 -12.95
N PRO A 163 0.56 -14.81 -12.69
CA PRO A 163 -0.85 -14.92 -12.37
C PRO A 163 -1.62 -15.58 -13.53
N LEU A 164 -2.60 -16.40 -13.17
CA LEU A 164 -3.42 -17.12 -14.13
C LEU A 164 -4.49 -16.18 -14.70
N ILE A 165 -4.37 -15.83 -15.98
CA ILE A 165 -5.46 -15.19 -16.73
C ILE A 165 -6.35 -16.33 -17.27
N LEU A 166 -7.54 -16.42 -16.70
CA LEU A 166 -8.54 -17.42 -17.10
C LEU A 166 -9.38 -16.90 -18.27
N GLY A 167 -9.55 -17.71 -19.29
CA GLY A 167 -10.38 -17.44 -20.46
C GLY A 167 -9.89 -18.20 -21.69
N GLU A 168 -10.85 -18.66 -22.48
CA GLU A 168 -10.62 -19.39 -23.74
C GLU A 168 -11.29 -18.71 -24.95
N SER A 169 -12.00 -17.62 -24.69
CA SER A 169 -12.66 -16.81 -25.73
C SER A 169 -11.62 -16.19 -26.69
N ALA A 170 -12.06 -15.91 -27.92
CA ALA A 170 -11.20 -15.30 -28.94
C ALA A 170 -10.59 -13.97 -28.49
N PRO A 171 -11.32 -13.03 -27.84
CA PRO A 171 -10.74 -11.77 -27.36
C PRO A 171 -9.62 -11.97 -26.31
N ILE A 172 -9.74 -12.96 -25.42
CA ILE A 172 -8.70 -13.27 -24.43
C ILE A 172 -7.47 -13.93 -25.09
N LYS A 173 -7.68 -14.82 -26.05
CA LYS A 173 -6.55 -15.42 -26.82
C LYS A 173 -5.79 -14.36 -27.58
N GLU A 174 -6.47 -13.39 -28.18
CA GLU A 174 -5.83 -12.26 -28.84
C GLU A 174 -5.02 -11.41 -27.86
N LEU A 175 -5.60 -11.03 -26.70
CA LEU A 175 -4.91 -10.30 -25.64
C LEU A 175 -3.64 -11.04 -25.19
N LEU A 176 -3.70 -12.36 -24.97
CA LEU A 176 -2.56 -13.17 -24.57
C LEU A 176 -1.48 -13.21 -25.67
N SER A 177 -1.88 -13.30 -26.94
CA SER A 177 -0.96 -13.23 -28.06
C SER A 177 -0.23 -11.88 -28.15
N GLN A 178 -0.96 -10.77 -27.95
CA GLN A 178 -0.35 -9.43 -27.91
C GLN A 178 0.58 -9.27 -26.71
N LEU A 179 0.18 -9.78 -25.53
CA LEU A 179 1.00 -9.77 -24.33
C LEU A 179 2.35 -10.49 -24.56
N GLU A 180 2.37 -11.63 -25.23
CA GLU A 180 3.60 -12.38 -25.52
C GLU A 180 4.59 -11.60 -26.38
N LYS A 181 4.13 -10.76 -27.30
CA LYS A 181 4.98 -9.91 -28.14
C LYS A 181 5.75 -8.85 -27.34
N VAL A 182 5.17 -8.39 -26.22
CA VAL A 182 5.71 -7.26 -25.44
C VAL A 182 6.48 -7.71 -24.20
N VAL A 183 6.29 -8.94 -23.71
CA VAL A 183 6.84 -9.44 -22.44
C VAL A 183 8.34 -9.16 -22.29
N ASN A 184 9.16 -9.49 -23.27
CA ASN A 184 10.62 -9.37 -23.22
C ASN A 184 11.16 -8.03 -23.74
N THR A 185 10.30 -7.04 -23.96
CA THR A 185 10.70 -5.70 -24.37
C THR A 185 10.82 -4.76 -23.18
N ARG A 186 11.45 -3.59 -23.38
CA ARG A 186 11.52 -2.51 -22.39
C ARG A 186 10.45 -1.42 -22.60
N VAL A 187 9.61 -1.59 -23.61
CA VAL A 187 8.60 -0.58 -23.94
C VAL A 187 7.57 -0.45 -22.83
N THR A 188 7.04 0.77 -22.70
CA THR A 188 5.91 1.04 -21.82
C THR A 188 4.68 0.32 -22.34
N VAL A 189 3.94 -0.32 -21.45
CA VAL A 189 2.69 -1.03 -21.77
C VAL A 189 1.54 -0.24 -21.14
N LEU A 190 0.54 0.09 -21.96
CA LEU A 190 -0.70 0.71 -21.50
C LEU A 190 -1.81 -0.34 -21.50
N VAL A 191 -2.36 -0.66 -20.34
CA VAL A 191 -3.47 -1.61 -20.17
C VAL A 191 -4.78 -0.83 -20.08
N GLU A 192 -5.59 -0.92 -21.12
CA GLU A 192 -6.88 -0.24 -21.21
C GLU A 192 -8.04 -1.21 -20.97
N GLY A 193 -9.05 -0.80 -20.21
CA GLY A 193 -10.24 -1.60 -19.97
C GLY A 193 -11.06 -1.11 -18.80
N GLU A 194 -12.30 -1.54 -18.75
CA GLU A 194 -13.25 -1.14 -17.71
C GLU A 194 -12.80 -1.56 -16.30
N THR A 195 -13.43 -0.97 -15.30
CA THR A 195 -13.20 -1.37 -13.90
C THR A 195 -13.59 -2.83 -13.70
N GLY A 196 -12.73 -3.59 -13.00
CA GLY A 196 -13.00 -4.98 -12.65
C GLY A 196 -12.72 -6.02 -13.73
N VAL A 197 -12.16 -5.65 -14.91
CA VAL A 197 -11.83 -6.61 -15.98
C VAL A 197 -10.59 -7.46 -15.72
N GLY A 198 -9.72 -7.03 -14.76
CA GLY A 198 -8.48 -7.73 -14.41
C GLY A 198 -7.20 -7.07 -14.96
N LYS A 199 -7.18 -5.73 -15.15
CA LYS A 199 -6.00 -4.98 -15.62
C LYS A 199 -4.73 -5.28 -14.81
N GLU A 200 -4.85 -5.40 -13.50
CA GLU A 200 -3.72 -5.74 -12.61
C GLU A 200 -3.13 -7.12 -12.91
N LEU A 201 -3.98 -8.12 -13.21
CA LEU A 201 -3.52 -9.47 -13.59
C LEU A 201 -2.75 -9.45 -14.90
N VAL A 202 -3.19 -8.63 -15.87
CA VAL A 202 -2.49 -8.44 -17.14
C VAL A 202 -1.14 -7.78 -16.91
N ALA A 203 -1.08 -6.70 -16.12
CA ALA A 203 0.16 -6.00 -15.77
C ALA A 203 1.15 -6.93 -15.05
N ALA A 204 0.68 -7.69 -14.08
CA ALA A 204 1.48 -8.70 -13.38
C ALA A 204 1.99 -9.80 -14.34
N SER A 205 1.14 -10.25 -15.29
CA SER A 205 1.56 -11.23 -16.30
C SER A 205 2.65 -10.69 -17.21
N VAL A 206 2.62 -9.40 -17.58
CA VAL A 206 3.70 -8.73 -18.33
C VAL A 206 5.02 -8.79 -17.56
N HIS A 207 5.00 -8.66 -16.25
CA HIS A 207 6.21 -8.72 -15.42
C HIS A 207 6.70 -10.17 -15.22
N TYR A 208 5.85 -11.05 -14.67
CA TYR A 208 6.26 -12.40 -14.25
C TYR A 208 6.61 -13.34 -15.41
N ARG A 209 6.15 -13.05 -16.63
CA ARG A 209 6.56 -13.77 -17.84
C ARG A 209 7.82 -13.19 -18.51
N SER A 210 8.32 -12.03 -18.03
CA SER A 210 9.46 -11.33 -18.61
C SER A 210 10.81 -11.78 -18.03
N ASN A 211 11.89 -11.30 -18.63
CA ASN A 211 13.25 -11.45 -18.11
C ASN A 211 13.49 -10.71 -16.78
N ARG A 212 12.52 -9.89 -16.31
CA ARG A 212 12.54 -9.20 -15.01
C ARG A 212 11.75 -9.93 -13.92
N ARG A 213 11.26 -11.14 -14.16
CA ARG A 213 10.39 -11.91 -13.24
C ARG A 213 10.96 -12.12 -11.84
N GLU A 214 12.30 -12.15 -11.70
CA GLU A 214 13.01 -12.30 -10.41
C GLU A 214 13.22 -10.94 -9.70
N ARG A 215 12.86 -9.83 -10.34
CA ARG A 215 12.93 -8.49 -9.79
C ARG A 215 11.59 -8.08 -9.17
N LEU A 216 11.57 -6.95 -8.47
CA LEU A 216 10.35 -6.47 -7.82
C LEU A 216 9.28 -6.02 -8.83
N PHE A 217 8.05 -6.42 -8.58
CA PHE A 217 6.84 -5.87 -9.17
C PHE A 217 6.14 -5.00 -8.15
N VAL A 218 6.17 -3.69 -8.35
CA VAL A 218 5.57 -2.71 -7.43
C VAL A 218 4.33 -2.12 -8.08
N GLY A 219 3.19 -2.15 -7.40
CA GLY A 219 1.94 -1.56 -7.90
C GLY A 219 1.52 -0.37 -7.06
N GLN A 220 1.11 0.71 -7.73
CA GLN A 220 0.55 1.91 -7.13
C GLN A 220 -0.75 2.30 -7.83
N ASN A 221 -1.82 2.48 -7.05
CA ASN A 221 -3.05 3.08 -7.57
C ASN A 221 -2.98 4.60 -7.39
N CYS A 222 -3.14 5.34 -8.49
CA CYS A 222 -3.00 6.80 -8.50
C CYS A 222 -4.24 7.53 -7.96
N ALA A 223 -5.41 6.86 -7.91
CA ALA A 223 -6.65 7.42 -7.35
C ALA A 223 -6.77 7.27 -5.83
N ALA A 224 -5.92 6.46 -5.20
CA ALA A 224 -6.11 6.01 -3.82
C ALA A 224 -5.66 7.01 -2.74
N MET A 225 -4.98 8.12 -3.10
CA MET A 225 -4.39 9.04 -2.13
C MET A 225 -4.28 10.47 -2.64
N PRO A 226 -4.19 11.48 -1.73
CA PRO A 226 -3.95 12.88 -2.08
C PRO A 226 -2.64 13.08 -2.85
N GLU A 227 -2.57 14.16 -3.65
CA GLU A 227 -1.45 14.50 -4.53
C GLU A 227 -0.10 14.49 -3.81
N THR A 228 0.01 15.18 -2.66
CA THR A 228 1.26 15.30 -1.90
C THR A 228 1.78 13.95 -1.39
N LEU A 229 0.86 13.06 -1.00
CA LEU A 229 1.21 11.71 -0.57
C LEU A 229 1.61 10.86 -1.77
N LEU A 230 0.87 10.93 -2.89
CA LEU A 230 1.19 10.21 -4.11
C LEU A 230 2.58 10.60 -4.64
N GLU A 231 2.91 11.90 -4.60
CA GLU A 231 4.22 12.40 -4.98
C GLU A 231 5.33 11.81 -4.11
N SER A 232 5.14 11.87 -2.80
CA SER A 232 6.08 11.32 -1.82
C SER A 232 6.24 9.80 -1.95
N GLU A 233 5.15 9.05 -2.23
CA GLU A 233 5.22 7.61 -2.48
C GLU A 233 6.00 7.30 -3.76
N LEU A 234 5.69 7.95 -4.87
CA LEU A 234 6.31 7.65 -6.16
C LEU A 234 7.79 8.07 -6.21
N PHE A 235 8.11 9.29 -5.82
CA PHE A 235 9.43 9.88 -6.02
C PHE A 235 10.30 9.90 -4.76
N GLY A 236 9.69 9.73 -3.56
CA GLY A 236 10.38 9.85 -2.28
C GLY A 236 10.57 11.28 -1.83
N HIS A 237 11.07 11.46 -0.62
CA HIS A 237 11.37 12.78 -0.05
C HIS A 237 12.60 12.75 0.85
N ARG A 238 13.20 13.94 1.04
CA ARG A 238 14.22 14.18 2.04
C ARG A 238 13.61 14.68 3.33
N LYS A 239 14.28 14.43 4.43
CA LYS A 239 13.93 14.98 5.73
C LYS A 239 13.76 16.50 5.64
N GLY A 240 12.62 17.02 6.16
CA GLY A 240 12.32 18.46 6.13
C GLY A 240 11.74 18.99 4.82
N ALA A 241 11.43 18.14 3.83
CA ALA A 241 10.88 18.57 2.55
C ALA A 241 9.47 19.16 2.65
N PHE A 242 8.70 18.74 3.65
CA PHE A 242 7.35 19.25 3.97
C PHE A 242 7.04 19.02 5.45
N THR A 243 5.97 19.63 5.96
CA THR A 243 5.49 19.45 7.33
C THR A 243 5.10 17.98 7.57
N GLY A 244 5.86 17.26 8.41
CA GLY A 244 5.71 15.82 8.65
C GLY A 244 6.79 14.94 8.00
N ALA A 245 7.70 15.47 7.21
CA ALA A 245 8.86 14.75 6.68
C ALA A 245 9.97 14.61 7.74
N HIS A 246 9.77 13.72 8.71
CA HIS A 246 10.70 13.53 9.82
C HIS A 246 11.98 12.79 9.42
N ASP A 247 11.89 11.91 8.41
CA ASP A 247 12.99 11.08 7.90
C ASP A 247 13.06 11.12 6.37
N ASP A 248 14.18 10.66 5.79
CA ASP A 248 14.31 10.41 4.35
C ASP A 248 13.45 9.21 3.96
N LYS A 249 12.68 9.31 2.87
CA LYS A 249 11.89 8.21 2.32
C LYS A 249 12.29 7.93 0.87
N ARG A 250 12.57 6.66 0.57
CA ARG A 250 12.78 6.19 -0.79
C ARG A 250 11.44 6.08 -1.52
N GLY A 251 11.37 6.60 -2.76
CA GLY A 251 10.19 6.49 -3.61
C GLY A 251 10.06 5.13 -4.30
N LEU A 252 8.85 4.82 -4.78
CA LEU A 252 8.55 3.54 -5.46
C LEU A 252 9.36 3.35 -6.75
N PHE A 253 9.72 4.42 -7.46
CA PHE A 253 10.64 4.34 -8.60
C PHE A 253 12.03 3.84 -8.18
N GLU A 254 12.54 4.28 -7.03
CA GLU A 254 13.82 3.81 -6.50
C GLU A 254 13.72 2.36 -5.98
N VAL A 255 12.60 2.00 -5.36
CA VAL A 255 12.34 0.63 -4.87
C VAL A 255 12.21 -0.36 -6.03
N ALA A 256 11.57 0.06 -7.13
CA ALA A 256 11.35 -0.77 -8.32
C ALA A 256 12.56 -0.80 -9.28
N ASP A 257 13.70 -0.24 -8.90
CA ASP A 257 14.88 -0.19 -9.77
C ASP A 257 15.33 -1.59 -10.20
N GLY A 258 15.55 -1.77 -11.50
CA GLY A 258 15.79 -3.06 -12.16
C GLY A 258 14.52 -3.91 -12.39
N GLY A 259 13.39 -3.54 -11.79
CA GLY A 259 12.10 -4.24 -11.82
C GLY A 259 11.04 -3.58 -12.70
N THR A 260 9.78 -3.65 -12.23
CA THR A 260 8.60 -3.09 -12.93
C THR A 260 7.74 -2.31 -11.94
N LEU A 261 7.34 -1.10 -12.33
CA LEU A 261 6.34 -0.30 -11.62
C LEU A 261 5.02 -0.33 -12.40
N PHE A 262 3.97 -0.74 -11.74
CA PHE A 262 2.61 -0.73 -12.25
C PHE A 262 1.86 0.48 -11.68
N LEU A 263 1.36 1.35 -12.57
CA LEU A 263 0.57 2.54 -12.24
C LEU A 263 -0.88 2.28 -12.63
N ASP A 264 -1.73 2.00 -11.64
CA ASP A 264 -3.16 1.82 -11.89
C ASP A 264 -3.90 3.15 -11.85
N GLU A 265 -4.93 3.28 -12.68
CA GLU A 265 -5.75 4.50 -12.86
C GLU A 265 -4.87 5.75 -13.12
N VAL A 266 -3.94 5.65 -14.07
CA VAL A 266 -2.96 6.70 -14.39
C VAL A 266 -3.61 8.03 -14.79
N THR A 267 -4.85 8.01 -15.28
CA THR A 267 -5.65 9.20 -15.62
C THR A 267 -6.06 10.03 -14.39
N GLU A 268 -6.01 9.46 -13.18
CA GLU A 268 -6.28 10.18 -11.94
C GLU A 268 -5.04 10.92 -11.40
N MET A 269 -3.90 10.80 -12.08
CA MET A 269 -2.67 11.47 -11.68
C MET A 269 -2.76 12.98 -11.96
N PRO A 270 -2.46 13.86 -10.97
CA PRO A 270 -2.43 15.30 -11.17
C PRO A 270 -1.41 15.73 -12.24
N LEU A 271 -1.70 16.83 -12.97
CA LEU A 271 -0.85 17.34 -14.06
C LEU A 271 0.61 17.62 -13.63
N SER A 272 0.82 18.06 -12.40
CA SER A 272 2.13 18.27 -11.80
C SER A 272 2.95 16.98 -11.76
N LEU A 273 2.33 15.86 -11.38
CA LEU A 273 2.96 14.55 -11.31
C LEU A 273 3.13 13.90 -12.67
N GLN A 274 2.20 14.18 -13.62
CA GLN A 274 2.33 13.74 -15.00
C GLN A 274 3.63 14.27 -15.63
N SER A 275 4.01 15.53 -15.33
CA SER A 275 5.28 16.11 -15.80
C SER A 275 6.51 15.39 -15.25
N LYS A 276 6.46 14.96 -13.98
CA LYS A 276 7.54 14.20 -13.36
C LYS A 276 7.63 12.78 -13.91
N LEU A 277 6.48 12.14 -14.14
CA LEU A 277 6.41 10.81 -14.78
C LEU A 277 6.99 10.86 -16.19
N LEU A 278 6.71 11.92 -16.96
CA LEU A 278 7.26 12.09 -18.30
C LEU A 278 8.80 12.10 -18.27
N ARG A 279 9.42 12.81 -17.33
CA ARG A 279 10.89 12.82 -17.18
C ARG A 279 11.43 11.41 -16.90
N VAL A 280 10.78 10.65 -16.04
CA VAL A 280 11.19 9.26 -15.79
C VAL A 280 11.13 8.41 -17.06
N LEU A 281 10.07 8.57 -17.87
CA LEU A 281 9.90 7.84 -19.12
C LEU A 281 10.90 8.25 -20.22
N GLN A 282 11.39 9.50 -20.19
CA GLN A 282 12.29 10.03 -21.21
C GLN A 282 13.76 9.86 -20.83
N GLU A 283 14.11 10.21 -19.60
CA GLU A 283 15.48 10.36 -19.12
C GLU A 283 15.90 9.21 -18.19
N GLY A 284 14.93 8.48 -17.62
CA GLY A 284 15.20 7.45 -16.61
C GLY A 284 15.67 8.06 -15.28
N GLU A 285 15.28 9.30 -14.99
CA GLU A 285 15.76 10.04 -13.83
C GLU A 285 14.58 10.45 -12.93
N ILE A 286 14.79 10.37 -11.62
CA ILE A 286 13.86 10.81 -10.59
C ILE A 286 14.51 11.88 -9.72
N ARG A 287 13.67 12.79 -9.20
CA ARG A 287 14.09 13.79 -8.22
C ARG A 287 13.21 13.71 -6.99
N PRO A 288 13.72 13.21 -5.85
CA PRO A 288 12.97 13.21 -4.59
C PRO A 288 12.57 14.62 -4.15
N ILE A 289 11.45 14.76 -3.44
CA ILE A 289 10.99 16.04 -2.91
C ILE A 289 12.07 16.61 -1.96
N GLY A 290 12.44 17.88 -2.14
CA GLY A 290 13.50 18.53 -1.35
C GLY A 290 14.93 18.13 -1.71
N ALA A 291 15.14 17.28 -2.73
CA ALA A 291 16.47 16.94 -3.21
C ALA A 291 16.96 17.93 -4.28
N THR A 292 18.28 18.18 -4.27
CA THR A 292 18.98 19.00 -5.27
C THR A 292 19.50 18.19 -6.46
N HIS A 293 19.69 16.88 -6.26
CA HIS A 293 20.27 15.98 -7.27
C HIS A 293 19.26 14.97 -7.77
N GLU A 294 19.36 14.62 -9.04
CA GLU A 294 18.60 13.58 -9.70
C GLU A 294 19.27 12.22 -9.49
N LYS A 295 18.45 11.15 -9.54
CA LYS A 295 18.91 9.77 -9.45
C LYS A 295 18.45 9.02 -10.70
N ARG A 296 19.32 8.25 -11.31
CA ARG A 296 18.98 7.35 -12.42
C ARG A 296 18.33 6.09 -11.90
N VAL A 297 17.28 5.66 -12.61
CA VAL A 297 16.54 4.43 -12.33
C VAL A 297 16.25 3.68 -13.64
N ASN A 298 16.28 2.36 -13.58
CA ASN A 298 15.96 1.49 -14.71
C ASN A 298 14.67 0.71 -14.42
N VAL A 299 13.54 1.38 -14.47
CA VAL A 299 12.24 0.80 -14.15
C VAL A 299 11.44 0.58 -15.43
N ARG A 300 10.88 -0.63 -15.61
CA ARG A 300 9.86 -0.87 -16.64
C ARG A 300 8.53 -0.35 -16.15
N ILE A 301 7.82 0.44 -16.97
CA ILE A 301 6.53 1.00 -16.60
C ILE A 301 5.41 0.25 -17.31
N VAL A 302 4.39 -0.15 -16.53
CA VAL A 302 3.10 -0.63 -17.01
C VAL A 302 2.06 0.29 -16.41
N ALA A 303 1.29 0.99 -17.25
CA ALA A 303 0.22 1.88 -16.83
C ALA A 303 -1.14 1.24 -17.12
N ALA A 304 -2.15 1.51 -16.30
CA ALA A 304 -3.52 1.08 -16.56
C ALA A 304 -4.51 2.22 -16.39
N THR A 305 -5.59 2.17 -17.16
CA THR A 305 -6.70 3.12 -17.07
C THR A 305 -8.03 2.48 -17.44
N ASN A 306 -9.12 2.99 -16.86
CA ASN A 306 -10.49 2.68 -17.23
C ASN A 306 -11.12 3.80 -18.08
N ARG A 307 -10.42 4.94 -18.27
CA ARG A 307 -10.89 6.08 -19.05
C ARG A 307 -10.26 6.11 -20.44
N ASN A 308 -10.94 6.80 -21.35
CA ASN A 308 -10.38 7.09 -22.68
C ASN A 308 -9.36 8.22 -22.56
N LEU A 309 -8.06 7.92 -22.73
CA LEU A 309 -6.96 8.86 -22.62
C LEU A 309 -7.04 9.99 -23.65
N GLU A 310 -7.51 9.71 -24.86
CA GLU A 310 -7.65 10.73 -25.92
C GLU A 310 -8.67 11.80 -25.51
N LYS A 311 -9.76 11.37 -24.86
CA LYS A 311 -10.75 12.28 -24.31
C LYS A 311 -10.19 13.11 -23.15
N GLU A 312 -9.43 12.49 -22.24
CA GLU A 312 -8.78 13.18 -21.12
C GLU A 312 -7.76 14.23 -21.62
N VAL A 313 -7.02 13.93 -22.70
CA VAL A 313 -6.12 14.89 -23.37
C VAL A 313 -6.91 16.05 -24.00
N ALA A 314 -7.98 15.75 -24.73
CA ALA A 314 -8.81 16.78 -25.37
C ALA A 314 -9.46 17.73 -24.34
N GLU A 315 -9.77 17.24 -23.15
CA GLU A 315 -10.35 18.02 -22.05
C GLU A 315 -9.27 18.66 -21.13
N GLY A 316 -7.99 18.55 -21.47
CA GLY A 316 -6.87 19.17 -20.74
C GLY A 316 -6.56 18.55 -19.37
N ARG A 317 -7.12 17.41 -19.03
CA ARG A 317 -6.84 16.69 -17.77
C ARG A 317 -5.64 15.76 -17.86
N PHE A 318 -5.20 15.43 -19.06
CA PHE A 318 -4.02 14.62 -19.30
C PHE A 318 -3.11 15.29 -20.34
N ARG A 319 -1.80 15.24 -20.11
CA ARG A 319 -0.81 15.85 -21.01
C ARG A 319 -0.66 15.02 -22.28
N GLU A 320 -0.63 15.67 -23.40
CA GLU A 320 -0.46 15.05 -24.71
C GLU A 320 0.91 14.37 -24.88
N ASP A 321 1.97 15.02 -24.39
CA ASP A 321 3.34 14.47 -24.44
C ASP A 321 3.48 13.17 -23.64
N LEU A 322 2.86 13.08 -22.47
CA LEU A 322 2.81 11.87 -21.65
C LEU A 322 1.96 10.77 -22.31
N TYR A 323 0.83 11.13 -22.91
CA TYR A 323 -0.03 10.21 -23.64
C TYR A 323 0.75 9.43 -24.70
N TYR A 324 1.51 10.10 -25.57
CA TYR A 324 2.32 9.43 -26.60
C TYR A 324 3.44 8.56 -26.04
N ARG A 325 3.97 8.89 -24.87
CA ARG A 325 4.98 8.08 -24.19
C ARG A 325 4.42 6.85 -23.48
N LEU A 326 3.17 6.91 -23.02
CA LEU A 326 2.49 5.75 -22.39
C LEU A 326 1.87 4.83 -23.44
N LYS A 327 1.26 5.37 -24.51
CA LYS A 327 0.56 4.60 -25.57
C LYS A 327 1.53 4.00 -26.60
N VAL A 328 2.69 3.49 -26.17
CA VAL A 328 3.62 2.81 -27.07
C VAL A 328 3.11 1.42 -27.44
N PHE A 329 2.61 0.67 -26.46
CA PHE A 329 2.03 -0.65 -26.68
C PHE A 329 0.72 -0.77 -25.87
N PRO A 330 -0.42 -0.48 -26.49
CA PRO A 330 -1.73 -0.64 -25.82
C PRO A 330 -2.16 -2.10 -25.79
N LEU A 331 -2.65 -2.55 -24.62
CA LEU A 331 -3.30 -3.83 -24.40
C LEU A 331 -4.73 -3.59 -23.94
N ARG A 332 -5.71 -3.88 -24.79
CA ARG A 332 -7.12 -3.76 -24.42
C ARG A 332 -7.59 -5.04 -23.74
N VAL A 333 -8.06 -4.90 -22.52
CA VAL A 333 -8.71 -6.00 -21.77
C VAL A 333 -10.20 -5.97 -22.06
N PRO A 334 -10.76 -7.00 -22.69
CA PRO A 334 -12.19 -7.01 -23.06
C PRO A 334 -13.07 -7.06 -21.81
N PRO A 335 -14.19 -6.32 -21.79
CA PRO A 335 -15.19 -6.43 -20.75
C PRO A 335 -15.88 -7.82 -20.80
N LEU A 336 -16.45 -8.24 -19.66
CA LEU A 336 -16.97 -9.59 -19.52
C LEU A 336 -18.13 -9.91 -20.51
N ARG A 337 -18.93 -8.89 -20.87
CA ARG A 337 -19.99 -9.01 -21.90
C ARG A 337 -19.47 -9.34 -23.32
N GLU A 338 -18.20 -9.02 -23.64
CA GLU A 338 -17.56 -9.36 -24.92
C GLU A 338 -16.91 -10.77 -24.89
N ARG A 339 -16.89 -11.43 -23.72
CA ARG A 339 -16.33 -12.78 -23.51
C ARG A 339 -17.24 -13.67 -22.66
N ARG A 340 -18.53 -13.70 -22.99
CA ARG A 340 -19.56 -14.45 -22.24
C ARG A 340 -19.25 -15.95 -22.14
N ASP A 341 -18.55 -16.50 -23.12
CA ASP A 341 -18.08 -17.89 -23.12
C ASP A 341 -17.09 -18.21 -22.00
N ASP A 342 -16.43 -17.20 -21.43
CA ASP A 342 -15.53 -17.39 -20.30
C ASP A 342 -16.26 -17.39 -18.94
N ILE A 343 -17.53 -16.97 -18.89
CA ILE A 343 -18.29 -16.87 -17.63
C ILE A 343 -18.42 -18.22 -16.90
N PRO A 344 -18.72 -19.34 -17.58
CA PRO A 344 -18.77 -20.64 -16.91
C PRO A 344 -17.42 -21.05 -16.31
N LEU A 345 -16.33 -20.81 -17.03
CA LEU A 345 -14.99 -21.12 -16.57
C LEU A 345 -14.62 -20.28 -15.32
N LEU A 346 -14.88 -18.96 -15.38
CA LEU A 346 -14.64 -18.03 -14.27
C LEU A 346 -15.55 -18.34 -13.08
N GLY A 347 -16.84 -18.55 -13.32
CA GLY A 347 -17.82 -18.88 -12.28
C GLY A 347 -17.44 -20.13 -11.51
N ASN A 348 -17.12 -21.22 -12.21
CA ASN A 348 -16.72 -22.48 -11.59
C ASN A 348 -15.37 -22.35 -10.84
N HIS A 349 -14.42 -21.60 -11.39
CA HIS A 349 -13.17 -21.32 -10.70
C HIS A 349 -13.40 -20.58 -9.37
N PHE A 350 -14.19 -19.53 -9.35
CA PHE A 350 -14.51 -18.80 -8.12
C PHE A 350 -15.33 -19.65 -7.15
N LEU A 351 -16.28 -20.44 -7.65
CA LEU A 351 -17.07 -21.34 -6.82
C LEU A 351 -16.17 -22.34 -6.07
N GLN A 352 -15.26 -22.99 -6.79
CA GLN A 352 -14.32 -23.95 -6.20
C GLN A 352 -13.39 -23.28 -5.18
N ARG A 353 -12.87 -22.09 -5.52
CA ARG A 353 -12.00 -21.30 -4.63
C ARG A 353 -12.73 -20.96 -3.33
N PHE A 354 -13.90 -20.35 -3.39
CA PHE A 354 -14.65 -19.93 -2.20
C PHE A 354 -15.22 -21.12 -1.42
N SER A 355 -15.62 -22.22 -2.11
CA SER A 355 -16.01 -23.47 -1.46
C SER A 355 -14.88 -24.01 -0.58
N THR A 356 -13.64 -23.99 -1.08
CA THR A 356 -12.45 -24.40 -0.33
C THR A 356 -12.12 -23.42 0.80
N GLU A 357 -12.16 -22.11 0.53
CA GLU A 357 -11.84 -21.04 1.48
C GLU A 357 -12.79 -21.04 2.69
N PHE A 358 -14.09 -21.27 2.45
CA PHE A 358 -15.11 -21.32 3.52
C PHE A 358 -15.34 -22.71 4.09
N GLY A 359 -14.65 -23.74 3.59
CA GLY A 359 -14.85 -25.12 4.02
C GLY A 359 -16.26 -25.64 3.77
N LYS A 360 -16.96 -25.07 2.78
CA LYS A 360 -18.35 -25.37 2.46
C LYS A 360 -18.46 -25.99 1.06
N PRO A 361 -18.67 -27.30 0.93
CA PRO A 361 -18.80 -27.95 -0.36
C PRO A 361 -20.02 -27.41 -1.11
N VAL A 362 -19.86 -27.05 -2.38
CA VAL A 362 -20.92 -26.63 -3.29
C VAL A 362 -20.80 -27.46 -4.56
N SER A 363 -21.90 -28.09 -4.99
CA SER A 363 -21.91 -29.05 -6.12
C SER A 363 -21.74 -28.39 -7.49
N GLY A 364 -22.11 -27.11 -7.63
CA GLY A 364 -22.04 -26.39 -8.90
C GLY A 364 -23.16 -25.40 -9.11
N PHE A 365 -23.24 -24.87 -10.32
CA PHE A 365 -24.38 -24.07 -10.77
C PHE A 365 -25.40 -24.97 -11.47
N SER A 366 -26.70 -24.72 -11.27
CA SER A 366 -27.72 -25.29 -12.13
C SER A 366 -27.58 -24.70 -13.53
N GLN A 367 -28.07 -25.44 -14.56
CA GLN A 367 -28.00 -24.96 -15.95
C GLN A 367 -28.70 -23.59 -16.10
N GLN A 368 -29.86 -23.43 -15.48
CA GLN A 368 -30.65 -22.19 -15.52
C GLN A 368 -29.90 -21.02 -14.85
N ALA A 369 -29.25 -21.25 -13.69
CA ALA A 369 -28.46 -20.23 -13.04
C ALA A 369 -27.25 -19.81 -13.90
N MET A 370 -26.58 -20.76 -14.56
CA MET A 370 -25.46 -20.46 -15.46
C MET A 370 -25.91 -19.68 -16.70
N GLU A 371 -27.08 -20.01 -17.30
CA GLU A 371 -27.63 -19.25 -18.42
C GLU A 371 -27.90 -17.78 -18.04
N LEU A 372 -28.43 -17.54 -16.83
CA LEU A 372 -28.67 -16.21 -16.31
C LEU A 372 -27.34 -15.44 -16.09
N LEU A 373 -26.33 -16.10 -15.52
CA LEU A 373 -25.00 -15.51 -15.36
C LEU A 373 -24.38 -15.10 -16.72
N GLN A 374 -24.54 -15.92 -17.77
CA GLN A 374 -24.03 -15.65 -19.11
C GLN A 374 -24.79 -14.52 -19.83
N SER A 375 -26.09 -14.36 -19.54
CA SER A 375 -26.93 -13.35 -20.20
C SER A 375 -26.82 -11.96 -19.59
N TYR A 376 -26.27 -11.84 -18.38
CA TYR A 376 -26.12 -10.56 -17.70
C TYR A 376 -24.93 -9.74 -18.26
N GLU A 377 -25.05 -8.42 -18.25
CA GLU A 377 -24.05 -7.50 -18.87
C GLU A 377 -22.79 -7.27 -18.02
N TRP A 378 -22.83 -7.59 -16.74
CA TRP A 378 -21.71 -7.46 -15.80
C TRP A 378 -21.03 -6.08 -15.83
N PRO A 379 -21.70 -4.99 -15.46
CA PRO A 379 -21.07 -3.64 -15.45
C PRO A 379 -19.84 -3.55 -14.55
N GLY A 380 -19.75 -4.35 -13.49
CA GLY A 380 -18.57 -4.50 -12.64
C GLY A 380 -17.62 -5.62 -13.08
N ASN A 381 -17.86 -6.21 -14.25
CA ASN A 381 -17.03 -7.22 -14.89
C ASN A 381 -16.69 -8.43 -13.98
N VAL A 382 -15.45 -8.91 -14.01
CA VAL A 382 -15.00 -10.08 -13.24
C VAL A 382 -15.08 -9.83 -11.73
N ARG A 383 -14.88 -8.59 -11.28
CA ARG A 383 -14.98 -8.25 -9.85
C ARG A 383 -16.42 -8.42 -9.35
N GLU A 384 -17.40 -8.02 -10.13
CA GLU A 384 -18.82 -8.21 -9.79
C GLU A 384 -19.20 -9.69 -9.80
N LEU A 385 -18.77 -10.46 -10.83
CA LEU A 385 -18.98 -11.90 -10.89
C LEU A 385 -18.35 -12.61 -9.68
N GLN A 386 -17.13 -12.26 -9.32
CA GLN A 386 -16.44 -12.82 -8.16
C GLN A 386 -17.21 -12.56 -6.85
N ASN A 387 -17.68 -11.32 -6.64
CA ASN A 387 -18.46 -10.95 -5.46
C ASN A 387 -19.81 -11.70 -5.41
N GLU A 388 -20.47 -11.84 -6.56
CA GLU A 388 -21.73 -12.59 -6.66
C GLU A 388 -21.51 -14.06 -6.32
N VAL A 389 -20.48 -14.70 -6.88
CA VAL A 389 -20.17 -16.11 -6.57
C VAL A 389 -19.80 -16.29 -5.10
N GLN A 390 -19.04 -15.36 -4.52
CA GLN A 390 -18.71 -15.40 -3.09
C GLN A 390 -19.97 -15.36 -2.22
N ARG A 391 -20.92 -14.46 -2.54
CA ARG A 391 -22.21 -14.37 -1.86
C ARG A 391 -23.02 -15.66 -2.00
N LEU A 392 -23.04 -16.25 -3.20
CA LEU A 392 -23.77 -17.48 -3.49
C LEU A 392 -23.24 -18.68 -2.68
N VAL A 393 -21.91 -18.83 -2.56
CA VAL A 393 -21.31 -19.90 -1.73
C VAL A 393 -21.70 -19.77 -0.25
N ILE A 394 -21.84 -18.53 0.25
CA ILE A 394 -22.30 -18.30 1.63
C ILE A 394 -23.76 -18.75 1.79
N GLN A 395 -24.64 -18.47 0.80
CA GLN A 395 -26.09 -18.69 0.90
C GLN A 395 -26.54 -20.14 0.57
N VAL A 396 -25.86 -20.81 -0.38
CA VAL A 396 -26.22 -22.16 -0.78
C VAL A 396 -26.01 -23.15 0.38
N ASP A 397 -26.85 -24.17 0.51
CA ASP A 397 -26.67 -25.23 1.50
C ASP A 397 -25.46 -26.10 1.15
N ALA A 398 -24.80 -26.68 2.16
CA ALA A 398 -23.64 -27.55 1.97
C ALA A 398 -24.02 -28.77 1.09
N GLY A 399 -23.29 -28.98 -0.01
CA GLY A 399 -23.58 -30.02 -1.01
C GLY A 399 -24.63 -29.63 -2.03
N GLY A 400 -25.25 -28.45 -1.90
CA GLY A 400 -26.28 -27.97 -2.81
C GLY A 400 -25.78 -27.42 -4.12
N PHE A 401 -26.70 -27.14 -5.04
CA PHE A 401 -26.45 -26.41 -6.28
C PHE A 401 -26.88 -24.96 -6.15
N VAL A 402 -26.18 -24.07 -6.84
CA VAL A 402 -26.61 -22.69 -7.02
C VAL A 402 -27.76 -22.66 -8.02
N THR A 403 -28.94 -22.27 -7.54
CA THR A 403 -30.18 -22.17 -8.31
C THR A 403 -30.58 -20.72 -8.61
N PRO A 404 -31.44 -20.40 -9.57
CA PRO A 404 -31.83 -19.04 -9.93
C PRO A 404 -32.37 -18.20 -8.76
N ASP A 405 -33.07 -18.82 -7.82
CA ASP A 405 -33.63 -18.16 -6.63
C ASP A 405 -32.58 -17.59 -5.67
N LEU A 406 -31.37 -18.14 -5.69
CA LEU A 406 -30.23 -17.66 -4.91
C LEU A 406 -29.53 -16.48 -5.57
N LEU A 407 -29.66 -16.26 -6.87
CA LEU A 407 -29.05 -15.14 -7.60
C LEU A 407 -29.59 -13.81 -7.09
N SER A 408 -28.76 -12.78 -7.19
CA SER A 408 -29.16 -11.42 -6.81
C SER A 408 -30.39 -10.95 -7.61
N PRO A 409 -31.20 -10.04 -7.05
CA PRO A 409 -32.40 -9.53 -7.76
C PRO A 409 -32.10 -8.95 -9.13
N ARG A 410 -30.91 -8.36 -9.33
CA ARG A 410 -30.46 -7.80 -10.61
C ARG A 410 -30.32 -8.88 -11.69
N LEU A 411 -29.75 -10.02 -11.35
CA LEU A 411 -29.59 -11.17 -12.24
C LEU A 411 -30.96 -11.84 -12.52
N ARG A 412 -31.82 -11.91 -11.53
CA ARG A 412 -33.19 -12.45 -11.69
C ARG A 412 -34.11 -11.58 -12.55
N GLN A 413 -33.89 -10.25 -12.58
CA GLN A 413 -34.63 -9.36 -13.48
C GLN A 413 -34.36 -9.68 -14.96
N VAL A 414 -33.17 -10.20 -15.29
CA VAL A 414 -32.84 -10.70 -16.63
C VAL A 414 -33.71 -11.94 -16.97
N GLU A 415 -33.98 -12.81 -15.98
CA GLU A 415 -34.93 -13.94 -16.13
C GLU A 415 -36.33 -13.45 -16.52
N GLY A 416 -36.83 -12.44 -15.81
CA GLY A 416 -38.12 -11.83 -16.13
C GLY A 416 -38.19 -11.17 -17.53
N MET A 417 -37.04 -10.72 -18.07
CA MET A 417 -36.93 -10.25 -19.46
C MET A 417 -36.82 -11.42 -20.44
N LEU A 418 -36.03 -12.46 -20.14
CA LEU A 418 -35.88 -13.66 -20.99
C LEU A 418 -37.14 -14.49 -21.04
N ASP A 419 -37.87 -14.68 -19.93
CA ASP A 419 -39.14 -15.35 -19.88
C ASP A 419 -40.25 -14.58 -20.62
N ARG A 420 -40.17 -13.25 -20.62
CA ARG A 420 -41.07 -12.39 -21.41
C ARG A 420 -40.76 -12.44 -22.91
N VAL A 421 -39.51 -12.75 -23.29
CA VAL A 421 -39.07 -12.88 -24.70
C VAL A 421 -39.08 -14.35 -25.17
N ARG A 422 -39.04 -15.35 -24.28
CA ARG A 422 -39.30 -16.76 -24.61
C ARG A 422 -40.81 -16.95 -24.67
N PRO A 423 -41.47 -16.93 -25.84
CA PRO A 423 -42.88 -17.16 -25.92
C PRO A 423 -43.17 -18.60 -25.50
N ALA A 424 -44.08 -18.76 -24.56
CA ALA A 424 -44.62 -20.06 -24.18
C ALA A 424 -45.04 -20.85 -25.41
N LYS A 425 -45.09 -22.19 -25.31
CA LYS A 425 -45.49 -23.10 -26.39
C LYS A 425 -46.67 -22.58 -27.21
N GLY A 426 -46.46 -22.37 -28.51
CA GLY A 426 -47.49 -21.84 -29.41
C GLY A 426 -46.99 -21.74 -30.85
N THR A 427 -47.86 -21.41 -31.78
CA THR A 427 -47.55 -21.17 -33.19
C THR A 427 -46.64 -19.94 -33.36
N LEU A 428 -45.97 -19.84 -34.49
CA LEU A 428 -45.11 -18.68 -34.79
C LEU A 428 -45.88 -17.34 -34.67
N LYS A 429 -47.14 -17.34 -35.06
CA LYS A 429 -48.02 -16.15 -34.98
C LYS A 429 -48.26 -15.75 -33.52
N GLU A 430 -48.64 -16.69 -32.67
CA GLU A 430 -48.86 -16.41 -31.24
C GLU A 430 -47.62 -15.93 -30.55
N ARG A 431 -46.46 -16.45 -30.92
CA ARG A 431 -45.17 -16.00 -30.41
C ARG A 431 -44.86 -14.57 -30.84
N MET A 432 -45.09 -14.23 -32.11
CA MET A 432 -44.88 -12.88 -32.62
C MET A 432 -45.82 -11.87 -31.95
N ASP A 433 -47.10 -12.26 -31.76
CA ASP A 433 -48.11 -11.43 -31.10
C ASP A 433 -47.71 -11.11 -29.64
N GLN A 434 -47.13 -12.06 -28.91
CA GLN A 434 -46.64 -11.85 -27.54
C GLN A 434 -45.46 -10.91 -27.49
N VAL A 435 -44.47 -11.04 -28.39
CA VAL A 435 -43.30 -10.14 -28.49
C VAL A 435 -43.76 -8.75 -28.86
N GLU A 436 -44.65 -8.61 -29.82
CA GLU A 436 -45.20 -7.34 -30.24
C GLU A 436 -45.95 -6.62 -29.11
N ARG A 437 -46.80 -7.35 -28.41
CA ARG A 437 -47.53 -6.84 -27.23
C ARG A 437 -46.58 -6.33 -26.15
N TRP A 438 -45.52 -7.08 -25.90
CA TRP A 438 -44.50 -6.68 -24.92
C TRP A 438 -43.78 -5.40 -25.35
N MET A 439 -43.32 -5.30 -26.59
CA MET A 439 -42.65 -4.08 -27.10
C MET A 439 -43.54 -2.85 -26.99
N LEU A 440 -44.83 -2.99 -27.22
CA LEU A 440 -45.81 -1.92 -27.09
C LEU A 440 -45.94 -1.44 -25.63
N ILE A 441 -46.03 -2.38 -24.68
CA ILE A 441 -46.15 -2.09 -23.24
C ILE A 441 -44.89 -1.38 -22.74
N GLU A 442 -43.70 -1.86 -23.13
CA GLU A 442 -42.44 -1.30 -22.71
C GLU A 442 -42.24 0.15 -23.23
N ALA A 443 -42.51 0.37 -24.51
CA ALA A 443 -42.45 1.69 -25.09
C ALA A 443 -43.46 2.68 -24.46
N LEU A 444 -44.64 2.23 -24.09
CA LEU A 444 -45.61 3.04 -23.34
C LEU A 444 -45.09 3.42 -21.96
N ARG A 445 -44.44 2.49 -21.28
CA ARG A 445 -43.86 2.69 -19.94
C ARG A 445 -42.69 3.66 -19.97
N GLU A 446 -41.74 3.49 -20.91
CA GLU A 446 -40.55 4.36 -21.06
C GLU A 446 -40.92 5.81 -21.38
N HIS A 447 -41.96 6.01 -22.16
CA HIS A 447 -42.40 7.33 -22.57
C HIS A 447 -43.62 7.88 -21.81
N GLY A 448 -43.94 7.30 -20.62
CA GLY A 448 -45.02 7.81 -19.78
C GLY A 448 -46.38 7.89 -20.48
N ASN A 449 -46.74 6.91 -21.30
CA ASN A 449 -47.95 6.85 -22.14
C ASN A 449 -48.03 7.92 -23.27
N ASN A 450 -46.92 8.58 -23.60
CA ASN A 450 -46.87 9.50 -24.75
C ASN A 450 -46.84 8.71 -26.06
N LYS A 451 -48.02 8.50 -26.65
CA LYS A 451 -48.24 7.70 -27.87
C LYS A 451 -47.44 8.20 -29.08
N THR A 452 -47.15 9.51 -29.17
CA THR A 452 -46.38 10.07 -30.28
C THR A 452 -44.88 9.71 -30.15
N ALA A 453 -44.33 9.78 -28.93
CA ALA A 453 -42.95 9.40 -28.65
C ALA A 453 -42.80 7.85 -28.84
N CYS A 454 -43.71 7.05 -28.32
CA CYS A 454 -43.71 5.60 -28.49
C CYS A 454 -43.71 5.17 -29.96
N ALA A 455 -44.58 5.79 -30.79
CA ALA A 455 -44.65 5.48 -32.20
C ALA A 455 -43.33 5.77 -32.92
N LYS A 456 -42.68 6.88 -32.58
CA LYS A 456 -41.38 7.28 -33.14
C LYS A 456 -40.29 6.29 -32.74
N THR A 457 -40.22 5.87 -31.47
CA THR A 457 -39.24 4.89 -30.96
C THR A 457 -39.43 3.52 -31.60
N LEU A 458 -40.67 3.08 -31.80
CA LEU A 458 -41.01 1.79 -32.43
C LEU A 458 -40.90 1.83 -33.96
N GLY A 459 -40.60 2.98 -34.59
CA GLY A 459 -40.50 3.11 -36.04
C GLY A 459 -41.83 2.93 -36.79
N ILE A 460 -42.97 3.17 -36.12
CA ILE A 460 -44.33 3.00 -36.68
C ILE A 460 -45.10 4.34 -36.67
N THR A 461 -46.16 4.43 -37.49
CA THR A 461 -47.01 5.63 -37.47
C THR A 461 -47.87 5.65 -36.19
N ARG A 462 -48.29 6.84 -35.76
CA ARG A 462 -49.16 6.99 -34.58
C ARG A 462 -50.50 6.25 -34.75
N GLU A 463 -51.04 6.24 -35.97
CA GLU A 463 -52.25 5.46 -36.29
C GLU A 463 -52.00 3.93 -36.20
N GLY A 464 -50.85 3.48 -36.72
CA GLY A 464 -50.40 2.10 -36.62
C GLY A 464 -50.27 1.65 -35.15
N LEU A 465 -49.69 2.52 -34.29
CA LEU A 465 -49.61 2.26 -32.85
C LEU A 465 -51.01 2.13 -32.23
N HIS A 466 -51.93 3.06 -32.54
CA HIS A 466 -53.32 2.98 -32.05
C HIS A 466 -54.05 1.72 -32.48
N LYS A 467 -53.87 1.29 -33.72
CA LYS A 467 -54.48 0.05 -34.24
C LYS A 467 -53.94 -1.19 -33.50
N LYS A 468 -52.65 -1.22 -33.26
CA LYS A 468 -52.00 -2.33 -32.51
C LYS A 468 -52.40 -2.35 -31.04
N LEU A 469 -52.42 -1.18 -30.36
CA LEU A 469 -52.89 -1.09 -28.98
C LEU A 469 -54.33 -1.61 -28.80
N ARG A 470 -55.24 -1.24 -29.74
CA ARG A 470 -56.61 -1.76 -29.73
C ARG A 470 -56.64 -3.29 -29.97
N ALA A 471 -55.81 -3.82 -30.87
CA ALA A 471 -55.76 -5.24 -31.17
C ALA A 471 -55.30 -6.07 -29.96
N TYR A 472 -54.45 -5.53 -29.11
CA TYR A 472 -53.95 -6.21 -27.92
C TYR A 472 -54.65 -5.84 -26.62
N GLY A 473 -55.69 -4.95 -26.67
CA GLY A 473 -56.44 -4.52 -25.50
C GLY A 473 -55.63 -3.66 -24.52
N LEU A 474 -54.74 -2.81 -25.04
CA LEU A 474 -53.85 -1.91 -24.35
C LEU A 474 -54.28 -0.45 -24.44
#